data_e607a24ff345920cde8f31f2b51f362c
#
_entry.id   e607a24ff345920cde8f31f2b51f362c
#
_cell.length_a   1.000
_cell.length_b   1.000
_cell.length_c   1.000
_cell.angle_alpha   90.00
_cell.angle_beta   90.00
_cell.angle_gamma   90.00
#
_symmetry.space_group_name_H-M   'P 1'
#
loop_
_entity.id
_entity.type
_entity.pdbx_description
1 polymer ?
#
loop_
_entity_poly.entity_id
_entity_poly.type
_entity_poly.pdbx_seq_one_letter_code
_entity_poly.pdbx_strand_id
1 'polypeptide(L)'
;MDKEDGIFMKIMKQKIKLLCPQLIFLIVTFCIFMPSSLFLGNLDEFAVEFTALIPLLIAASLITATVVILIGLIVPNKICNIYAAVIFGGALAAYVQGNFLNPDFGVLNGRQIQWSQFRVNAIISTVVWIVLIVVPAVVVCFKKDIMTKIMKWGSLFLSSIQIVTLVVLIVASKRTVDYSYVEGSISKPPITEVNTDLYN
;
A
#
# COMPACT_ATOMS: atom_id res chain seq x y z
N MET A 1 -20.21 38.70 6.68
CA MET A 1 -20.24 37.27 6.33
C MET A 1 -19.27 36.93 5.20
N ASP A 2 -19.24 37.66 4.09
CA ASP A 2 -18.38 37.31 2.91
C ASP A 2 -16.84 37.27 3.10
N LYS A 3 -16.28 38.06 4.01
CA LYS A 3 -14.81 38.17 4.14
C LYS A 3 -14.20 37.00 4.93
N GLU A 4 -14.90 36.49 5.92
CA GLU A 4 -14.47 35.37 6.73
C GLU A 4 -14.59 34.05 5.94
N ASP A 5 -15.66 33.88 5.19
CA ASP A 5 -15.88 32.74 4.29
C ASP A 5 -14.79 32.65 3.21
N GLY A 6 -14.38 33.83 2.67
CA GLY A 6 -13.27 33.88 1.70
C GLY A 6 -11.91 33.49 2.27
N ILE A 7 -11.61 33.84 3.53
CA ILE A 7 -10.37 33.48 4.22
C ILE A 7 -10.37 31.97 4.53
N PHE A 8 -11.47 31.45 5.04
CA PHE A 8 -11.60 30.02 5.34
C PHE A 8 -11.40 29.16 4.09
N MET A 9 -12.04 29.50 2.99
CA MET A 9 -11.93 28.80 1.72
C MET A 9 -10.49 28.83 1.16
N LYS A 10 -9.79 29.96 1.31
CA LYS A 10 -8.38 30.09 0.91
C LYS A 10 -7.47 29.17 1.73
N ILE A 11 -7.66 29.11 3.04
CA ILE A 11 -6.89 28.21 3.94
C ILE A 11 -7.14 26.75 3.57
N MET A 12 -8.38 26.36 3.37
CA MET A 12 -8.75 25.00 2.97
C MET A 12 -8.10 24.58 1.65
N LYS A 13 -8.15 25.43 0.63
CA LYS A 13 -7.48 25.19 -0.66
C LYS A 13 -5.97 25.03 -0.51
N GLN A 14 -5.32 25.81 0.36
CA GLN A 14 -3.88 25.68 0.62
C GLN A 14 -3.53 24.36 1.28
N LYS A 15 -4.32 23.90 2.27
CA LYS A 15 -4.13 22.61 2.92
C LYS A 15 -4.30 21.45 1.93
N ILE A 16 -5.35 21.47 1.14
CA ILE A 16 -5.60 20.42 0.11
C ILE A 16 -4.45 20.39 -0.89
N LYS A 17 -3.99 21.55 -1.38
CA LYS A 17 -2.86 21.64 -2.32
C LYS A 17 -1.56 21.09 -1.73
N LEU A 18 -1.34 21.25 -0.43
CA LEU A 18 -0.20 20.71 0.28
C LEU A 18 -0.30 19.18 0.42
N LEU A 19 -1.48 18.67 0.78
CA LEU A 19 -1.68 17.26 1.08
C LEU A 19 -1.84 16.39 -0.17
N CYS A 20 -2.34 16.93 -1.27
CA CYS A 20 -2.70 16.18 -2.46
C CYS A 20 -1.56 15.30 -3.02
N PRO A 21 -0.31 15.76 -3.21
CA PRO A 21 0.77 14.91 -3.71
C PRO A 21 1.10 13.74 -2.77
N GLN A 22 1.13 13.99 -1.45
CA GLN A 22 1.42 12.98 -0.43
C GLN A 22 0.28 11.97 -0.33
N LEU A 23 -0.96 12.43 -0.48
CA LEU A 23 -2.14 11.57 -0.51
C LEU A 23 -2.14 10.66 -1.76
N ILE A 24 -1.79 11.20 -2.93
CA ILE A 24 -1.63 10.40 -4.15
C ILE A 24 -0.57 9.31 -3.91
N PHE A 25 0.58 9.66 -3.36
CA PHE A 25 1.65 8.71 -3.09
C PHE A 25 1.23 7.64 -2.08
N LEU A 26 0.53 8.02 -1.01
CA LEU A 26 -0.01 7.09 -0.02
C LEU A 26 -1.00 6.09 -0.66
N ILE A 27 -1.96 6.60 -1.44
CA ILE A 27 -2.97 5.77 -2.10
C ILE A 27 -2.32 4.84 -3.12
N VAL A 28 -1.45 5.37 -3.97
CA VAL A 28 -0.75 4.55 -4.97
C VAL A 28 0.05 3.46 -4.30
N THR A 29 0.77 3.76 -3.21
CA THR A 29 1.58 2.76 -2.51
C THR A 29 0.73 1.71 -1.80
N PHE A 30 -0.16 2.11 -0.90
CA PHE A 30 -0.87 1.18 -0.01
C PHE A 30 -2.13 0.58 -0.62
N CYS A 31 -2.89 1.38 -1.38
CA CYS A 31 -4.19 0.93 -1.86
C CYS A 31 -4.12 0.31 -3.25
N ILE A 32 -3.14 0.69 -4.06
CA ILE A 32 -3.06 0.23 -5.46
C ILE A 32 -1.86 -0.68 -5.67
N PHE A 33 -0.63 -0.16 -5.50
CA PHE A 33 0.59 -0.88 -5.90
C PHE A 33 0.85 -2.13 -5.06
N MET A 34 0.88 -2.02 -3.74
CA MET A 34 1.18 -3.16 -2.86
C MET A 34 0.21 -4.33 -3.04
N PRO A 35 -1.13 -4.16 -2.93
CA PRO A 35 -2.04 -5.29 -3.09
C PRO A 35 -2.03 -5.83 -4.52
N SER A 36 -1.91 -4.97 -5.53
CA SER A 36 -1.86 -5.41 -6.92
C SER A 36 -0.58 -6.18 -7.24
N SER A 37 0.59 -5.72 -6.77
CA SER A 37 1.86 -6.41 -6.99
C SER A 37 1.91 -7.76 -6.29
N LEU A 38 1.37 -7.85 -5.05
CA LEU A 38 1.24 -9.10 -4.33
C LEU A 38 0.34 -10.09 -5.08
N PHE A 39 -0.81 -9.63 -5.55
CA PHE A 39 -1.76 -10.45 -6.31
C PHE A 39 -1.14 -10.96 -7.64
N LEU A 40 -0.57 -10.03 -8.42
CA LEU A 40 0.01 -10.35 -9.73
C LEU A 40 1.29 -11.20 -9.62
N GLY A 41 2.00 -11.13 -8.50
CA GLY A 41 3.16 -11.97 -8.23
C GLY A 41 2.82 -13.41 -7.81
N ASN A 42 1.58 -13.66 -7.38
CA ASN A 42 1.12 -14.95 -6.86
C ASN A 42 -0.18 -15.42 -7.53
N LEU A 43 -0.33 -15.18 -8.83
CA LEU A 43 -1.57 -15.47 -9.57
C LEU A 43 -2.02 -16.93 -9.44
N ASP A 44 -1.06 -17.86 -9.38
CA ASP A 44 -1.33 -19.30 -9.29
C ASP A 44 -1.93 -19.71 -7.91
N GLU A 45 -1.86 -18.82 -6.91
CA GLU A 45 -2.39 -19.08 -5.56
C GLU A 45 -3.82 -18.52 -5.37
N PHE A 46 -4.28 -17.66 -6.29
CA PHE A 46 -5.59 -17.04 -6.20
C PHE A 46 -6.60 -17.69 -7.15
N ALA A 47 -7.76 -18.06 -6.61
CA ALA A 47 -8.88 -18.63 -7.38
C ALA A 47 -9.78 -17.56 -8.02
N VAL A 48 -9.39 -16.29 -8.00
CA VAL A 48 -10.16 -15.17 -8.53
C VAL A 48 -9.33 -14.36 -9.52
N GLU A 49 -9.98 -13.69 -10.46
CA GLU A 49 -9.31 -12.82 -11.41
C GLU A 49 -8.88 -11.49 -10.76
N PHE A 50 -7.82 -10.88 -11.29
CA PHE A 50 -7.34 -9.55 -10.85
C PHE A 50 -8.43 -8.48 -10.92
N THR A 51 -9.36 -8.59 -11.88
CA THR A 51 -10.48 -7.67 -12.05
C THR A 51 -11.40 -7.62 -10.83
N ALA A 52 -11.54 -8.71 -10.08
CA ALA A 52 -12.33 -8.77 -8.85
C ALA A 52 -11.72 -7.92 -7.70
N LEU A 53 -10.43 -7.62 -7.78
CA LEU A 53 -9.74 -6.76 -6.80
C LEU A 53 -10.07 -5.27 -6.99
N ILE A 54 -10.39 -4.84 -8.20
CA ILE A 54 -10.54 -3.43 -8.57
C ILE A 54 -11.55 -2.67 -7.68
N PRO A 55 -12.77 -3.18 -7.44
CA PRO A 55 -13.72 -2.49 -6.55
C PRO A 55 -13.18 -2.28 -5.14
N LEU A 56 -12.44 -3.26 -4.61
CA LEU A 56 -11.83 -3.20 -3.29
C LEU A 56 -10.72 -2.12 -3.23
N LEU A 57 -9.88 -2.05 -4.27
CA LEU A 57 -8.83 -1.03 -4.37
C LEU A 57 -9.41 0.38 -4.45
N ILE A 58 -10.52 0.55 -5.20
CA ILE A 58 -11.24 1.84 -5.28
C ILE A 58 -11.83 2.20 -3.92
N ALA A 59 -12.51 1.28 -3.26
CA ALA A 59 -13.10 1.52 -1.95
C ALA A 59 -12.04 1.90 -0.90
N ALA A 60 -10.94 1.16 -0.83
CA ALA A 60 -9.81 1.45 0.05
C ALA A 60 -9.21 2.83 -0.24
N SER A 61 -9.06 3.20 -1.51
CA SER A 61 -8.54 4.50 -1.94
C SER A 61 -9.46 5.64 -1.49
N LEU A 62 -10.77 5.50 -1.66
CA LEU A 62 -11.76 6.51 -1.26
C LEU A 62 -11.81 6.68 0.27
N ILE A 63 -11.79 5.58 1.02
CA ILE A 63 -11.74 5.62 2.49
C ILE A 63 -10.46 6.33 2.96
N THR A 64 -9.31 5.94 2.44
CA THR A 64 -8.01 6.54 2.78
C THR A 64 -8.01 8.04 2.45
N ALA A 65 -8.47 8.42 1.25
CA ALA A 65 -8.57 9.82 0.86
C ALA A 65 -9.45 10.63 1.82
N THR A 66 -10.62 10.10 2.14
CA THR A 66 -11.58 10.75 3.04
C THR A 66 -10.97 10.96 4.43
N VAL A 67 -10.38 9.92 5.02
CA VAL A 67 -9.77 10.00 6.36
C VAL A 67 -8.62 11.00 6.39
N VAL A 68 -7.69 10.94 5.42
CA VAL A 68 -6.53 11.84 5.38
C VAL A 68 -6.95 13.29 5.17
N ILE A 69 -7.92 13.55 4.30
CA ILE A 69 -8.42 14.92 4.06
C ILE A 69 -9.14 15.43 5.30
N LEU A 70 -10.03 14.66 5.90
CA LEU A 70 -10.77 15.09 7.10
C LEU A 70 -9.83 15.44 8.25
N ILE A 71 -8.84 14.58 8.54
CA ILE A 71 -7.82 14.88 9.55
C ILE A 71 -7.05 16.15 9.16
N GLY A 72 -6.63 16.27 7.90
CA GLY A 72 -5.89 17.44 7.41
C GLY A 72 -6.65 18.76 7.54
N LEU A 73 -7.97 18.74 7.40
CA LEU A 73 -8.82 19.92 7.58
C LEU A 73 -8.91 20.33 9.07
N ILE A 74 -8.97 19.33 9.98
CA ILE A 74 -9.04 19.55 11.44
C ILE A 74 -7.70 20.03 12.00
N VAL A 75 -6.58 19.51 11.49
CA VAL A 75 -5.21 19.83 11.96
C VAL A 75 -4.96 21.35 11.83
N PRO A 76 -4.43 22.02 12.87
CA PRO A 76 -4.09 23.43 12.82
C PRO A 76 -3.07 23.76 11.72
N ASN A 77 -3.17 24.95 11.10
CA ASN A 77 -2.30 25.37 9.99
C ASN A 77 -0.79 25.28 10.33
N LYS A 78 -0.43 25.52 11.59
CA LYS A 78 0.96 25.45 12.07
C LYS A 78 1.54 24.04 11.97
N ILE A 79 0.71 23.02 12.18
CA ILE A 79 1.11 21.58 12.22
C ILE A 79 0.85 20.89 10.88
N CYS A 80 0.09 21.51 9.97
CA CYS A 80 -0.32 20.88 8.70
C CYS A 80 0.89 20.42 7.84
N ASN A 81 2.01 21.15 7.88
CA ASN A 81 3.23 20.75 7.18
C ASN A 81 3.87 19.51 7.79
N ILE A 82 3.84 19.38 9.13
CA ILE A 82 4.34 18.20 9.84
C ILE A 82 3.45 17.01 9.53
N TYR A 83 2.13 17.19 9.52
CA TYR A 83 1.17 16.16 9.13
C TYR A 83 1.43 15.65 7.70
N ALA A 84 1.63 16.57 6.73
CA ALA A 84 2.00 16.21 5.37
C ALA A 84 3.33 15.44 5.31
N ALA A 85 4.32 15.83 6.14
CA ALA A 85 5.62 15.16 6.21
C ALA A 85 5.51 13.74 6.81
N VAL A 86 4.65 13.55 7.81
CA VAL A 86 4.37 12.22 8.39
C VAL A 86 3.70 11.31 7.36
N ILE A 87 2.72 11.82 6.58
CA ILE A 87 2.08 11.04 5.50
C ILE A 87 3.11 10.65 4.45
N PHE A 88 3.94 11.62 4.00
CA PHE A 88 5.00 11.34 3.04
C PHE A 88 5.99 10.31 3.56
N GLY A 89 6.48 10.48 4.78
CA GLY A 89 7.44 9.58 5.43
C GLY A 89 6.87 8.17 5.62
N GLY A 90 5.60 8.06 6.03
CA GLY A 90 4.91 6.78 6.17
C GLY A 90 4.74 6.05 4.84
N ALA A 91 4.31 6.75 3.79
CA ALA A 91 4.21 6.18 2.45
C ALA A 91 5.59 5.77 1.90
N LEU A 92 6.64 6.58 2.15
CA LEU A 92 8.01 6.26 1.75
C LEU A 92 8.55 5.04 2.52
N ALA A 93 8.28 4.95 3.83
CA ALA A 93 8.69 3.81 4.64
C ALA A 93 8.02 2.52 4.16
N ALA A 94 6.73 2.56 3.83
CA ALA A 94 6.04 1.42 3.26
C ALA A 94 6.60 1.03 1.88
N TYR A 95 6.86 2.00 1.02
CA TYR A 95 7.50 1.75 -0.27
C TYR A 95 8.86 1.05 -0.11
N VAL A 96 9.70 1.54 0.80
CA VAL A 96 11.01 0.95 1.09
C VAL A 96 10.85 -0.44 1.71
N GLN A 97 9.92 -0.62 2.65
CA GLN A 97 9.63 -1.92 3.26
C GLN A 97 9.23 -2.95 2.21
N GLY A 98 8.27 -2.62 1.36
CA GLY A 98 7.73 -3.56 0.37
C GLY A 98 8.73 -3.97 -0.71
N ASN A 99 9.65 -3.07 -1.08
CA ASN A 99 10.59 -3.34 -2.18
C ASN A 99 11.99 -3.80 -1.74
N PHE A 100 12.43 -3.48 -0.50
CA PHE A 100 13.83 -3.68 -0.12
C PHE A 100 14.03 -4.38 1.23
N LEU A 101 13.04 -4.37 2.13
CA LEU A 101 13.21 -4.82 3.50
C LEU A 101 12.41 -6.08 3.85
N ASN A 102 11.65 -6.64 2.93
CA ASN A 102 10.93 -7.87 3.17
C ASN A 102 11.92 -9.05 3.23
N PRO A 103 12.00 -9.77 4.37
CA PRO A 103 12.80 -10.97 4.45
C PRO A 103 12.14 -12.10 3.65
N ASP A 104 12.95 -13.01 3.14
CA ASP A 104 12.47 -14.26 2.60
C ASP A 104 12.09 -15.20 3.77
N PHE A 105 10.80 -15.43 3.94
CA PHE A 105 10.26 -16.34 4.97
C PHE A 105 10.32 -17.81 4.54
N GLY A 106 10.80 -18.12 3.34
CA GLY A 106 10.78 -19.44 2.76
C GLY A 106 9.36 -19.92 2.41
N VAL A 107 9.22 -21.24 2.24
CA VAL A 107 7.92 -21.84 1.87
C VAL A 107 6.98 -21.83 3.07
N LEU A 108 5.86 -21.13 2.95
CA LEU A 108 4.79 -21.06 3.96
C LEU A 108 3.91 -22.34 3.87
N ASN A 109 4.38 -23.44 4.44
CA ASN A 109 3.73 -24.75 4.39
C ASN A 109 2.90 -25.09 5.65
N GLY A 110 2.43 -24.08 6.36
CA GLY A 110 1.67 -24.22 7.61
C GLY A 110 2.54 -24.48 8.86
N ARG A 111 3.86 -24.57 8.73
CA ARG A 111 4.77 -24.65 9.89
C ARG A 111 4.89 -23.27 10.55
N GLN A 112 5.13 -23.26 11.86
CA GLN A 112 5.35 -22.02 12.59
C GLN A 112 6.63 -21.33 12.11
N ILE A 113 6.51 -20.04 11.78
CA ILE A 113 7.66 -19.19 11.43
C ILE A 113 8.52 -18.99 12.70
N GLN A 114 9.81 -19.26 12.59
CA GLN A 114 10.76 -19.00 13.67
C GLN A 114 11.16 -17.52 13.69
N TRP A 115 10.34 -16.68 14.30
CA TRP A 115 10.50 -15.22 14.35
C TRP A 115 11.85 -14.76 14.89
N SER A 116 12.52 -15.59 15.72
CA SER A 116 13.87 -15.31 16.24
C SER A 116 14.92 -15.12 15.14
N GLN A 117 14.77 -15.81 14.00
CA GLN A 117 15.69 -15.71 12.85
C GLN A 117 15.57 -14.34 12.15
N PHE A 118 14.42 -13.69 12.24
CA PHE A 118 14.14 -12.40 11.58
C PHE A 118 14.30 -11.19 12.49
N ARG A 119 14.87 -11.37 13.70
CA ARG A 119 15.02 -10.31 14.69
C ARG A 119 15.84 -9.12 14.17
N VAL A 120 16.93 -9.39 13.45
CA VAL A 120 17.78 -8.36 12.87
C VAL A 120 17.02 -7.58 11.80
N ASN A 121 16.30 -8.26 10.92
CA ASN A 121 15.48 -7.64 9.88
C ASN A 121 14.38 -6.75 10.51
N ALA A 122 13.75 -7.21 11.59
CA ALA A 122 12.75 -6.43 12.32
C ALA A 122 13.34 -5.15 12.91
N ILE A 123 14.54 -5.22 13.50
CA ILE A 123 15.23 -4.04 14.05
C ILE A 123 15.57 -3.05 12.93
N ILE A 124 16.17 -3.53 11.84
CA ILE A 124 16.50 -2.69 10.66
C ILE A 124 15.24 -2.02 10.13
N SER A 125 14.18 -2.77 9.90
CA SER A 125 12.89 -2.24 9.42
C SER A 125 12.36 -1.16 10.36
N THR A 126 12.38 -1.41 11.68
CA THR A 126 11.90 -0.44 12.68
C THR A 126 12.71 0.85 12.63
N VAL A 127 14.04 0.76 12.56
CA VAL A 127 14.91 1.95 12.49
C VAL A 127 14.64 2.73 11.20
N VAL A 128 14.53 2.05 10.05
CA VAL A 128 14.23 2.69 8.77
C VAL A 128 12.87 3.39 8.82
N TRP A 129 11.83 2.78 9.38
CA TRP A 129 10.51 3.40 9.54
C TRP A 129 10.59 4.67 10.37
N ILE A 130 11.25 4.61 11.54
CA ILE A 130 11.43 5.78 12.42
C ILE A 130 12.16 6.90 11.67
N VAL A 131 13.26 6.60 11.00
CA VAL A 131 14.06 7.59 10.28
C VAL A 131 13.24 8.23 9.15
N LEU A 132 12.56 7.42 8.32
CA LEU A 132 11.80 7.92 7.18
C LEU A 132 10.57 8.75 7.59
N ILE A 133 10.00 8.54 8.75
CA ILE A 133 8.89 9.35 9.28
C ILE A 133 9.40 10.59 10.02
N VAL A 134 10.37 10.40 10.90
CA VAL A 134 10.81 11.49 11.80
C VAL A 134 11.66 12.53 11.08
N VAL A 135 12.57 12.10 10.18
CA VAL A 135 13.45 13.06 9.49
C VAL A 135 12.66 14.08 8.65
N PRO A 136 11.71 13.69 7.79
CA PRO A 136 10.89 14.67 7.08
C PRO A 136 10.10 15.60 8.01
N ALA A 137 9.54 15.05 9.11
CA ALA A 137 8.77 15.81 10.08
C ALA A 137 9.63 16.85 10.82
N VAL A 138 10.88 16.51 11.14
CA VAL A 138 11.82 17.43 11.77
C VAL A 138 12.34 18.46 10.76
N VAL A 139 12.75 18.01 9.57
CA VAL A 139 13.30 18.92 8.54
C VAL A 139 12.28 19.98 8.12
N VAL A 140 10.99 19.63 8.03
CA VAL A 140 9.95 20.61 7.67
C VAL A 140 9.79 21.73 8.69
N CYS A 141 10.17 21.50 9.96
CA CYS A 141 10.16 22.55 11.00
C CYS A 141 11.24 23.62 10.78
N PHE A 142 12.41 23.20 10.23
CA PHE A 142 13.56 24.11 10.04
C PHE A 142 13.68 24.62 8.60
N LYS A 143 13.33 23.80 7.61
CA LYS A 143 13.52 24.06 6.18
C LYS A 143 12.23 23.80 5.39
N LYS A 144 11.14 24.45 5.79
CA LYS A 144 9.78 24.26 5.26
C LYS A 144 9.73 24.27 3.74
N ASP A 145 10.27 25.31 3.09
CA ASP A 145 10.13 25.52 1.65
C ASP A 145 10.87 24.47 0.83
N ILE A 146 12.04 24.04 1.30
CA ILE A 146 12.81 22.97 0.64
C ILE A 146 12.08 21.65 0.84
N MET A 147 11.67 21.34 2.07
CA MET A 147 11.02 20.07 2.39
C MET A 147 9.68 19.90 1.66
N THR A 148 8.85 20.95 1.59
CA THR A 148 7.58 20.88 0.86
C THR A 148 7.79 20.63 -0.64
N LYS A 149 8.85 21.18 -1.25
CA LYS A 149 9.21 20.88 -2.65
C LYS A 149 9.65 19.43 -2.81
N ILE A 150 10.52 18.93 -1.91
CA ILE A 150 10.99 17.54 -1.92
C ILE A 150 9.81 16.58 -1.77
N MET A 151 8.93 16.80 -0.80
CA MET A 151 7.74 15.98 -0.59
C MET A 151 6.83 15.97 -1.82
N LYS A 152 6.57 17.14 -2.43
CA LYS A 152 5.72 17.24 -3.61
C LYS A 152 6.30 16.46 -4.78
N TRP A 153 7.53 16.76 -5.17
CA TRP A 153 8.14 16.13 -6.35
C TRP A 153 8.53 14.69 -6.10
N GLY A 154 9.00 14.35 -4.90
CA GLY A 154 9.30 12.98 -4.49
C GLY A 154 8.05 12.10 -4.51
N SER A 155 6.93 12.58 -3.97
CA SER A 155 5.65 11.86 -4.03
C SER A 155 5.20 11.58 -5.45
N LEU A 156 5.22 12.59 -6.32
CA LEU A 156 4.79 12.44 -7.72
C LEU A 156 5.72 11.50 -8.49
N PHE A 157 7.03 11.64 -8.30
CA PHE A 157 8.04 10.81 -8.96
C PHE A 157 7.91 9.33 -8.55
N LEU A 158 7.85 9.05 -7.25
CA LEU A 158 7.71 7.68 -6.75
C LEU A 158 6.37 7.06 -7.14
N SER A 159 5.28 7.83 -7.13
CA SER A 159 3.98 7.35 -7.62
C SER A 159 4.04 6.99 -9.10
N SER A 160 4.72 7.79 -9.92
CA SER A 160 4.88 7.51 -11.35
C SER A 160 5.66 6.23 -11.60
N ILE A 161 6.75 5.99 -10.85
CA ILE A 161 7.51 4.73 -10.93
C ILE A 161 6.62 3.54 -10.60
N GLN A 162 5.85 3.61 -9.50
CA GLN A 162 4.96 2.53 -9.08
C GLN A 162 3.88 2.22 -10.13
N ILE A 163 3.27 3.26 -10.71
CA ILE A 163 2.27 3.09 -11.76
C ILE A 163 2.89 2.42 -13.00
N VAL A 164 4.06 2.87 -13.44
CA VAL A 164 4.77 2.24 -14.57
C VAL A 164 5.11 0.78 -14.26
N THR A 165 5.63 0.50 -13.07
CA THR A 165 5.93 -0.87 -12.63
C THR A 165 4.67 -1.73 -12.62
N LEU A 166 3.55 -1.21 -12.12
CA LEU A 166 2.27 -1.93 -12.11
C LEU A 166 1.78 -2.24 -13.52
N VAL A 167 1.87 -1.29 -14.45
CA VAL A 167 1.52 -1.52 -15.86
C VAL A 167 2.37 -2.63 -16.46
N VAL A 168 3.69 -2.62 -16.20
CA VAL A 168 4.60 -3.68 -16.66
C VAL A 168 4.20 -5.04 -16.06
N LEU A 169 3.88 -5.10 -14.76
CA LEU A 169 3.42 -6.32 -14.10
C LEU A 169 2.13 -6.85 -14.72
N ILE A 170 1.13 -5.99 -14.96
CA ILE A 170 -0.14 -6.39 -15.59
C ILE A 170 0.10 -6.93 -17.01
N VAL A 171 0.99 -6.31 -17.78
CA VAL A 171 1.30 -6.78 -19.14
C VAL A 171 2.07 -8.10 -19.12
N ALA A 172 3.00 -8.26 -18.17
CA ALA A 172 3.80 -9.47 -18.01
C ALA A 172 3.00 -10.64 -17.44
N SER A 173 2.00 -10.36 -16.60
CA SER A 173 1.17 -11.35 -15.90
C SER A 173 0.04 -11.94 -16.75
N LYS A 174 0.09 -11.83 -18.08
CA LYS A 174 -0.93 -12.40 -19.01
C LYS A 174 -1.00 -13.94 -19.00
N ARG A 175 -0.70 -14.60 -17.90
CA ARG A 175 -1.01 -16.00 -17.69
C ARG A 175 -2.52 -16.13 -17.58
N THR A 176 -3.13 -16.86 -18.50
CA THR A 176 -4.46 -17.41 -18.30
C THR A 176 -4.35 -18.39 -17.14
N VAL A 177 -4.95 -18.03 -16.00
CA VAL A 177 -5.08 -18.98 -14.89
C VAL A 177 -5.88 -20.15 -15.43
N ASP A 178 -5.28 -21.32 -15.50
CA ASP A 178 -5.98 -22.52 -15.96
C ASP A 178 -6.84 -23.06 -14.82
N TYR A 179 -8.12 -22.69 -14.82
CA TYR A 179 -9.10 -23.20 -13.86
C TYR A 179 -9.57 -24.64 -14.13
N SER A 180 -9.05 -25.29 -15.17
CA SER A 180 -9.44 -26.66 -15.54
C SER A 180 -9.18 -27.67 -14.40
N TYR A 181 -8.17 -27.41 -13.57
CA TYR A 181 -7.89 -28.22 -12.38
C TYR A 181 -9.00 -28.13 -11.32
N VAL A 182 -9.57 -26.98 -11.12
CA VAL A 182 -10.63 -26.74 -10.12
C VAL A 182 -11.94 -27.37 -10.64
N GLU A 183 -12.27 -27.18 -11.92
CA GLU A 183 -13.42 -27.82 -12.55
C GLU A 183 -13.31 -29.34 -12.55
N GLY A 184 -12.12 -29.87 -12.85
CA GLY A 184 -11.85 -31.32 -12.78
C GLY A 184 -11.98 -31.90 -11.37
N SER A 185 -11.70 -31.13 -10.34
CA SER A 185 -11.84 -31.53 -8.92
C SER A 185 -13.29 -31.55 -8.45
N ILE A 186 -14.13 -30.65 -8.99
CA ILE A 186 -15.55 -30.53 -8.64
C ILE A 186 -16.38 -31.55 -9.44
N SER A 187 -15.96 -31.91 -10.64
CA SER A 187 -16.68 -32.86 -11.52
C SER A 187 -16.39 -34.34 -11.21
N LYS A 188 -15.43 -34.66 -10.33
CA LYS A 188 -15.26 -36.05 -9.88
C LYS A 188 -16.44 -36.43 -8.99
N PRO A 189 -17.19 -37.52 -9.36
CA PRO A 189 -18.23 -38.01 -8.49
C PRO A 189 -17.62 -38.36 -7.12
N PRO A 190 -18.37 -38.19 -6.02
CA PRO A 190 -17.91 -38.57 -4.71
C PRO A 190 -17.42 -40.02 -4.78
N ILE A 191 -16.28 -40.30 -4.13
CA ILE A 191 -15.68 -41.63 -4.07
C ILE A 191 -16.74 -42.60 -3.53
N THR A 192 -17.41 -43.32 -4.43
CA THR A 192 -18.45 -44.28 -4.09
C THR A 192 -17.89 -45.69 -3.83
N GLU A 193 -16.56 -45.87 -3.97
CA GLU A 193 -15.87 -47.11 -3.57
C GLU A 193 -15.22 -46.90 -2.21
N VAL A 194 -16.00 -47.08 -1.16
CA VAL A 194 -15.46 -47.46 0.13
C VAL A 194 -14.90 -48.87 -0.09
N ASN A 195 -13.60 -49.00 -0.14
CA ASN A 195 -12.94 -50.30 -0.20
C ASN A 195 -13.22 -51.02 1.15
N THR A 196 -14.23 -51.87 1.14
CA THR A 196 -14.65 -52.68 2.30
C THR A 196 -13.69 -53.73 2.72
N ASP A 197 -12.57 -53.90 2.00
CA ASP A 197 -11.54 -54.91 2.26
C ASP A 197 -10.59 -54.57 3.44
N LEU A 198 -10.78 -53.42 4.06
CA LEU A 198 -9.94 -53.01 5.21
C LEU A 198 -10.47 -53.47 6.57
N TYR A 199 -11.58 -54.22 6.63
CA TYR A 199 -12.22 -54.64 7.89
C TYR A 199 -12.41 -56.19 8.01
N ASN A 200 -11.67 -56.98 7.24
CA ASN A 200 -11.59 -58.46 7.44
C ASN A 200 -10.23 -58.87 7.95
#